data_25192856f8dda2196e42ff8a347537f9
#
_entry.id   25192856f8dda2196e42ff8a347537f9
#
_cell.length_a   1.000
_cell.length_b   1.000
_cell.length_c   1.000
_cell.angle_alpha   90.00
_cell.angle_beta   90.00
_cell.angle_gamma   90.00
#
_symmetry.space_group_name_H-M   'P 1'
#
loop_
_entity.id
_entity.type
_entity.pdbx_description
1 polymer ?
#
loop_
_entity_poly.entity_id
_entity_poly.type
_entity_poly.pdbx_seq_one_letter_code
_entity_poly.pdbx_strand_id
1 'polypeptide(L)'
;FLYHPNEDIDVVIEGDGIAFARQFSKETQTRIHTHEKFGTAVVIFPDGFKIDIASARMEYYEFPAALPTVEMSSLKLDLFRRDFTINTLCIQLNPNKFGTLIDFFTAQKDLKEKTVRVLHNLSFVEDPTRAFRAIRFEQRFGFTIGKLTVNLIHNAVRMDFFKRLSGKRVFSELRQILKEENPTPAIVRLNDFNLLKVIHPSIELTDSLVNLFTSTKKVIAWYDLLFMEESYMKWAVYFMGLVHSCDMATTMDICQQFELTPRLKTIFSKERFAAKKSLLA
;
A
#
# COMPACT_ATOMS: atom_id res chain seq x y z
N PHE A 1 16.08 -7.55 -9.27
CA PHE A 1 17.03 -6.80 -8.42
C PHE A 1 17.01 -7.19 -6.94
N LEU A 2 15.83 -7.50 -6.39
CA LEU A 2 15.70 -7.82 -4.95
C LEU A 2 15.52 -9.31 -4.66
N TYR A 3 15.48 -10.15 -5.68
CA TYR A 3 15.30 -11.62 -5.59
C TYR A 3 14.04 -12.03 -4.80
N HIS A 4 13.03 -11.18 -4.77
CA HIS A 4 11.71 -11.53 -4.24
C HIS A 4 10.88 -12.20 -5.32
N PRO A 5 10.13 -13.27 -5.01
CA PRO A 5 9.15 -13.83 -5.92
C PRO A 5 8.15 -12.74 -6.32
N ASN A 6 7.87 -12.62 -7.60
CA ASN A 6 6.87 -11.70 -8.12
C ASN A 6 6.08 -12.40 -9.22
N GLU A 7 4.78 -12.41 -9.05
CA GLU A 7 3.83 -12.98 -10.02
C GLU A 7 3.07 -11.87 -10.77
N ASP A 8 3.27 -10.60 -10.38
CA ASP A 8 2.60 -9.46 -11.01
C ASP A 8 3.45 -8.94 -12.17
N ILE A 9 2.87 -8.91 -13.38
CA ILE A 9 3.48 -8.30 -14.56
C ILE A 9 2.67 -7.06 -14.94
N ASP A 10 3.31 -5.89 -14.83
CA ASP A 10 2.77 -4.61 -15.26
C ASP A 10 3.38 -4.21 -16.60
N VAL A 11 2.54 -3.96 -17.60
CA VAL A 11 2.94 -3.47 -18.93
C VAL A 11 2.40 -2.07 -19.14
N VAL A 12 3.26 -1.13 -19.52
CA VAL A 12 2.90 0.25 -19.84
C VAL A 12 3.03 0.50 -21.33
N ILE A 13 1.98 1.06 -21.93
CA ILE A 13 1.89 1.37 -23.36
C ILE A 13 1.86 2.89 -23.55
N GLU A 14 2.81 3.45 -24.31
CA GLU A 14 2.69 4.81 -24.83
C GLU A 14 1.63 4.83 -25.93
N GLY A 15 0.41 5.17 -25.61
CA GLY A 15 -0.77 5.13 -26.46
C GLY A 15 -1.95 4.43 -25.79
N ASP A 16 -2.88 3.89 -26.58
CA ASP A 16 -4.09 3.23 -26.06
C ASP A 16 -3.79 1.80 -25.56
N GLY A 17 -3.53 1.69 -24.26
CA GLY A 17 -3.27 0.41 -23.59
C GLY A 17 -4.48 -0.53 -23.61
N ILE A 18 -5.72 0.01 -23.61
CA ILE A 18 -6.93 -0.83 -23.68
C ILE A 18 -7.09 -1.45 -25.07
N ALA A 19 -6.86 -0.67 -26.13
CA ALA A 19 -6.89 -1.19 -27.51
C ALA A 19 -5.82 -2.28 -27.68
N PHE A 20 -4.60 -2.04 -27.20
CA PHE A 20 -3.53 -3.04 -27.19
C PHE A 20 -3.94 -4.30 -26.42
N ALA A 21 -4.49 -4.16 -25.21
CA ALA A 21 -4.90 -5.28 -24.38
C ALA A 21 -6.00 -6.13 -25.05
N ARG A 22 -6.95 -5.48 -25.74
CA ARG A 22 -8.01 -6.17 -26.50
C ARG A 22 -7.44 -6.99 -27.66
N GLN A 23 -6.50 -6.42 -28.41
CA GLN A 23 -5.83 -7.14 -29.50
C GLN A 23 -5.02 -8.31 -28.95
N PHE A 24 -4.21 -8.08 -27.91
CA PHE A 24 -3.39 -9.12 -27.27
C PHE A 24 -4.25 -10.26 -26.72
N SER A 25 -5.36 -9.94 -26.04
CA SER A 25 -6.30 -10.94 -25.52
C SER A 25 -6.94 -11.78 -26.65
N LYS A 26 -7.25 -11.16 -27.79
CA LYS A 26 -7.78 -11.86 -28.96
C LYS A 26 -6.75 -12.84 -29.56
N GLU A 27 -5.50 -12.41 -29.69
CA GLU A 27 -4.41 -13.23 -30.24
C GLU A 27 -4.02 -14.39 -29.31
N THR A 28 -4.06 -14.17 -28.00
CA THR A 28 -3.71 -15.18 -26.97
C THR A 28 -4.90 -15.99 -26.47
N GLN A 29 -6.12 -15.72 -26.98
CA GLN A 29 -7.37 -16.37 -26.55
C GLN A 29 -7.61 -16.31 -25.02
N THR A 30 -7.30 -15.17 -24.43
CA THR A 30 -7.41 -14.90 -22.99
C THR A 30 -8.67 -14.07 -22.66
N ARG A 31 -9.02 -13.98 -21.38
CA ARG A 31 -10.08 -13.08 -20.89
C ARG A 31 -9.50 -11.72 -20.59
N ILE A 32 -10.32 -10.66 -20.74
CA ILE A 32 -9.92 -9.28 -20.46
C ILE A 32 -10.97 -8.58 -19.57
N HIS A 33 -10.49 -7.78 -18.62
CA HIS A 33 -11.28 -6.79 -17.91
C HIS A 33 -10.70 -5.40 -18.15
N THR A 34 -11.53 -4.44 -18.58
CA THR A 34 -11.10 -3.07 -18.86
C THR A 34 -11.64 -2.09 -17.83
N HIS A 35 -10.85 -1.08 -17.50
CA HIS A 35 -11.19 0.05 -16.65
C HIS A 35 -10.99 1.34 -17.44
N GLU A 36 -11.97 1.67 -18.29
CA GLU A 36 -11.92 2.78 -19.26
C GLU A 36 -11.51 4.11 -18.61
N LYS A 37 -12.07 4.42 -17.42
CA LYS A 37 -11.77 5.66 -16.69
C LYS A 37 -10.30 5.85 -16.38
N PHE A 38 -9.54 4.76 -16.23
CA PHE A 38 -8.13 4.78 -15.83
C PHE A 38 -7.17 4.38 -16.95
N GLY A 39 -7.70 4.04 -18.13
CA GLY A 39 -6.89 3.56 -19.26
C GLY A 39 -6.13 2.26 -18.95
N THR A 40 -6.73 1.36 -18.14
CA THR A 40 -6.10 0.11 -17.71
C THR A 40 -6.93 -1.11 -18.10
N ALA A 41 -6.27 -2.23 -18.28
CA ALA A 41 -6.88 -3.52 -18.54
C ALA A 41 -6.10 -4.64 -17.84
N VAL A 42 -6.80 -5.70 -17.44
CA VAL A 42 -6.21 -6.93 -16.92
C VAL A 42 -6.49 -8.05 -17.90
N VAL A 43 -5.45 -8.67 -18.41
CA VAL A 43 -5.53 -9.89 -19.24
C VAL A 43 -5.34 -11.10 -18.35
N ILE A 44 -6.27 -12.06 -18.42
CA ILE A 44 -6.32 -13.23 -17.53
C ILE A 44 -6.18 -14.51 -18.39
N PHE A 45 -5.12 -15.25 -18.18
CA PHE A 45 -4.84 -16.52 -18.84
C PHE A 45 -5.70 -17.66 -18.24
N PRO A 46 -5.86 -18.78 -18.95
CA PRO A 46 -6.68 -19.91 -18.49
C PRO A 46 -6.21 -20.54 -17.17
N ASP A 47 -4.91 -20.49 -16.89
CA ASP A 47 -4.28 -20.97 -15.65
C ASP A 47 -4.44 -20.00 -14.48
N GLY A 48 -5.08 -18.83 -14.70
CA GLY A 48 -5.26 -17.78 -13.70
C GLY A 48 -4.15 -16.74 -13.67
N PHE A 49 -3.09 -16.88 -14.47
CA PHE A 49 -2.03 -15.88 -14.58
C PHE A 49 -2.58 -14.57 -15.13
N LYS A 50 -2.06 -13.42 -14.64
CA LYS A 50 -2.56 -12.09 -14.98
C LYS A 50 -1.45 -11.19 -15.49
N ILE A 51 -1.80 -10.36 -16.47
CA ILE A 51 -0.96 -9.25 -16.92
C ILE A 51 -1.79 -7.97 -16.81
N ASP A 52 -1.28 -7.00 -16.06
CA ASP A 52 -1.86 -5.66 -15.96
C ASP A 52 -1.29 -4.78 -17.06
N ILE A 53 -2.18 -4.20 -17.88
CA ILE A 53 -1.79 -3.33 -19.01
C ILE A 53 -2.37 -1.95 -18.77
N ALA A 54 -1.53 -0.93 -18.83
CA ALA A 54 -1.91 0.46 -18.61
C ALA A 54 -1.43 1.36 -19.74
N SER A 55 -2.23 2.36 -20.10
CA SER A 55 -1.75 3.49 -20.90
C SER A 55 -0.81 4.35 -20.06
N ALA A 56 0.32 4.77 -20.63
CA ALA A 56 1.18 5.76 -20.01
C ALA A 56 0.41 7.05 -19.80
N ARG A 57 0.43 7.59 -18.60
CA ARG A 57 -0.38 8.75 -18.22
C ARG A 57 0.34 9.69 -17.29
N MET A 58 -0.06 10.95 -17.29
CA MET A 58 0.25 11.93 -16.27
C MET A 58 -0.96 12.15 -15.36
N GLU A 59 -0.71 12.66 -14.18
CA GLU A 59 -1.73 12.93 -13.17
C GLU A 59 -1.65 14.38 -12.72
N TYR A 60 -2.81 15.04 -12.62
CA TYR A 60 -2.96 16.38 -12.09
C TYR A 60 -3.81 16.35 -10.83
N TYR A 61 -3.39 17.09 -9.83
CA TYR A 61 -4.06 17.20 -8.54
C TYR A 61 -4.57 18.64 -8.36
N GLU A 62 -5.88 18.83 -8.33
CA GLU A 62 -6.52 20.14 -8.21
C GLU A 62 -6.21 20.80 -6.85
N PHE A 63 -6.12 19.98 -5.81
CA PHE A 63 -5.77 20.41 -4.45
C PHE A 63 -5.05 19.25 -3.71
N PRO A 64 -4.36 19.54 -2.59
CA PRO A 64 -3.67 18.51 -1.82
C PRO A 64 -4.58 17.35 -1.43
N ALA A 65 -4.11 16.11 -1.63
CA ALA A 65 -4.83 14.86 -1.37
C ALA A 65 -6.08 14.63 -2.26
N ALA A 66 -6.31 15.42 -3.31
CA ALA A 66 -7.37 15.17 -4.29
C ALA A 66 -7.23 13.80 -4.98
N LEU A 67 -8.28 13.35 -5.63
CA LEU A 67 -8.16 12.29 -6.62
C LEU A 67 -7.58 12.88 -7.91
N PRO A 68 -6.64 12.21 -8.57
CA PRO A 68 -6.02 12.74 -9.78
C PRO A 68 -6.96 12.76 -10.97
N THR A 69 -6.85 13.81 -11.78
CA THR A 69 -7.28 13.82 -13.17
C THR A 69 -6.15 13.22 -14.01
N VAL A 70 -6.48 12.32 -14.92
CA VAL A 70 -5.51 11.57 -15.72
C VAL A 70 -5.59 11.92 -17.19
N GLU A 71 -4.43 12.07 -17.83
CA GLU A 71 -4.30 12.31 -19.27
C GLU A 71 -3.22 11.37 -19.85
N MET A 72 -3.39 10.93 -21.09
CA MET A 72 -2.38 10.12 -21.77
C MET A 72 -1.07 10.88 -21.93
N SER A 73 0.06 10.21 -21.73
CA SER A 73 1.35 10.84 -21.70
C SER A 73 2.50 9.90 -22.12
N SER A 74 3.74 10.37 -21.98
CA SER A 74 4.92 9.54 -22.21
C SER A 74 5.25 8.64 -21.02
N LEU A 75 6.00 7.56 -21.27
CA LEU A 75 6.52 6.67 -20.23
C LEU A 75 7.25 7.44 -19.12
N LYS A 76 8.07 8.44 -19.49
CA LYS A 76 8.84 9.22 -18.51
C LYS A 76 7.94 9.96 -17.53
N LEU A 77 6.83 10.54 -18.00
CA LEU A 77 5.86 11.23 -17.15
C LEU A 77 5.01 10.26 -16.33
N ASP A 78 4.67 9.09 -16.90
CA ASP A 78 4.03 8.01 -16.14
C ASP A 78 4.89 7.53 -14.97
N LEU A 79 6.19 7.38 -15.18
CA LEU A 79 7.11 7.00 -14.12
C LEU A 79 7.31 8.14 -13.11
N PHE A 80 7.29 9.41 -13.55
CA PHE A 80 7.47 10.57 -12.67
C PHE A 80 6.33 10.78 -11.67
N ARG A 81 5.08 10.40 -12.02
CA ARG A 81 3.92 10.48 -11.10
C ARG A 81 3.92 9.40 -10.02
N ARG A 82 4.80 8.38 -10.09
CA ARG A 82 4.86 7.29 -9.10
C ARG A 82 5.33 7.79 -7.74
N ASP A 83 5.27 6.93 -6.75
CA ASP A 83 5.60 7.28 -5.37
C ASP A 83 7.12 7.39 -5.12
N PHE A 84 7.90 6.38 -5.52
CA PHE A 84 9.32 6.29 -5.20
C PHE A 84 10.15 5.91 -6.41
N THR A 85 11.43 6.35 -6.42
CA THR A 85 12.40 6.04 -7.47
C THR A 85 12.54 4.55 -7.70
N ILE A 86 12.56 3.73 -6.63
CA ILE A 86 12.68 2.27 -6.71
C ILE A 86 11.56 1.58 -7.50
N ASN A 87 10.43 2.26 -7.72
CA ASN A 87 9.28 1.77 -8.48
C ASN A 87 9.25 2.30 -9.93
N THR A 88 10.36 2.85 -10.44
CA THR A 88 10.42 3.46 -11.77
C THR A 88 11.32 2.74 -12.76
N LEU A 89 11.81 1.55 -12.45
CA LEU A 89 12.53 0.72 -13.42
C LEU A 89 11.58 0.07 -14.40
N CYS A 90 11.94 0.12 -15.68
CA CYS A 90 11.21 -0.56 -16.75
C CYS A 90 12.16 -1.34 -17.64
N ILE A 91 11.64 -2.38 -18.30
CA ILE A 91 12.32 -3.12 -19.37
C ILE A 91 11.57 -2.86 -20.66
N GLN A 92 12.29 -2.44 -21.69
CA GLN A 92 11.70 -2.19 -23.00
C GLN A 92 11.37 -3.51 -23.70
N LEU A 93 10.14 -3.63 -24.19
CA LEU A 93 9.64 -4.83 -24.89
C LEU A 93 9.62 -4.66 -26.41
N ASN A 94 9.88 -3.46 -26.96
CA ASN A 94 9.90 -3.21 -28.39
C ASN A 94 11.01 -4.05 -29.08
N PRO A 95 10.76 -4.65 -30.26
CA PRO A 95 11.68 -5.61 -30.90
C PRO A 95 13.12 -5.11 -31.04
N ASN A 96 13.29 -3.84 -31.47
CA ASN A 96 14.63 -3.26 -31.73
C ASN A 96 15.46 -2.97 -30.48
N LYS A 97 14.83 -2.96 -29.29
CA LYS A 97 15.46 -2.63 -27.99
C LYS A 97 14.99 -3.56 -26.88
N PHE A 98 14.53 -4.75 -27.25
CA PHE A 98 14.04 -5.73 -26.29
C PHE A 98 15.05 -6.04 -25.20
N GLY A 99 14.59 -6.03 -23.93
CA GLY A 99 15.44 -6.29 -22.78
C GLY A 99 16.26 -5.09 -22.29
N THR A 100 16.19 -3.92 -22.96
CA THR A 100 16.91 -2.72 -22.51
C THR A 100 16.27 -2.20 -21.19
N LEU A 101 17.11 -2.03 -20.16
CA LEU A 101 16.68 -1.45 -18.89
C LEU A 101 16.58 0.08 -19.04
N ILE A 102 15.44 0.62 -18.63
CA ILE A 102 15.16 2.07 -18.59
C ILE A 102 15.16 2.52 -17.14
N ASP A 103 16.01 3.48 -16.82
CA ASP A 103 16.14 4.09 -15.49
C ASP A 103 16.28 5.61 -15.61
N PHE A 104 15.17 6.33 -15.66
CA PHE A 104 15.16 7.79 -15.75
C PHE A 104 15.48 8.50 -14.43
N PHE A 105 15.28 7.83 -13.30
CA PHE A 105 15.28 8.48 -11.98
C PHE A 105 16.28 7.87 -11.00
N THR A 106 17.30 7.20 -11.52
CA THR A 106 18.40 6.60 -10.73
C THR A 106 17.93 5.54 -9.72
N ALA A 107 16.88 4.80 -10.07
CA ALA A 107 16.31 3.75 -9.23
C ALA A 107 17.33 2.65 -8.87
N GLN A 108 18.21 2.27 -9.83
CA GLN A 108 19.26 1.29 -9.58
C GLN A 108 20.22 1.73 -8.47
N LYS A 109 20.54 3.03 -8.42
CA LYS A 109 21.37 3.61 -7.35
C LYS A 109 20.66 3.50 -6.01
N ASP A 110 19.38 3.91 -5.93
CA ASP A 110 18.61 3.87 -4.70
C ASP A 110 18.37 2.43 -4.21
N LEU A 111 18.18 1.46 -5.11
CA LEU A 111 18.12 0.04 -4.77
C LEU A 111 19.45 -0.47 -4.19
N LYS A 112 20.59 -0.09 -4.79
CA LYS A 112 21.92 -0.45 -4.29
C LYS A 112 22.22 0.18 -2.93
N GLU A 113 21.82 1.44 -2.74
CA GLU A 113 21.94 2.18 -1.48
C GLU A 113 20.87 1.82 -0.45
N LYS A 114 19.93 0.93 -0.80
CA LYS A 114 18.79 0.54 0.04
C LYS A 114 18.03 1.75 0.56
N THR A 115 17.69 2.69 -0.32
CA THR A 115 17.06 3.96 0.04
C THR A 115 15.69 4.10 -0.61
N VAL A 116 14.67 4.44 0.19
CA VAL A 116 13.34 4.85 -0.28
C VAL A 116 13.35 6.36 -0.47
N ARG A 117 13.23 6.81 -1.73
CA ARG A 117 13.28 8.23 -2.12
C ARG A 117 12.09 8.59 -2.99
N VAL A 118 11.41 9.70 -2.67
CA VAL A 118 10.36 10.27 -3.53
C VAL A 118 10.95 10.86 -4.80
N LEU A 119 10.14 10.92 -5.86
CA LEU A 119 10.53 11.45 -7.16
C LEU A 119 10.63 12.98 -7.17
N HIS A 120 9.79 13.66 -6.38
CA HIS A 120 9.75 15.13 -6.30
C HIS A 120 9.23 15.64 -4.96
N ASN A 121 9.45 16.91 -4.67
CA ASN A 121 9.14 17.52 -3.39
C ASN A 121 7.63 17.64 -3.08
N LEU A 122 6.76 17.61 -4.09
CA LEU A 122 5.32 17.69 -3.94
C LEU A 122 4.65 16.33 -3.70
N SER A 123 5.42 15.24 -3.65
CA SER A 123 4.92 13.88 -3.58
C SER A 123 3.89 13.65 -2.47
N PHE A 124 4.11 14.20 -1.27
CA PHE A 124 3.18 14.10 -0.13
C PHE A 124 2.10 15.18 -0.09
N VAL A 125 2.23 16.21 -0.92
CA VAL A 125 1.16 17.19 -1.17
C VAL A 125 0.10 16.57 -2.07
N GLU A 126 0.54 15.92 -3.14
CA GLU A 126 -0.31 15.21 -4.09
C GLU A 126 -1.02 14.02 -3.43
N ASP A 127 -0.25 13.16 -2.81
CA ASP A 127 -0.78 11.98 -2.12
C ASP A 127 -0.09 11.73 -0.77
N PRO A 128 -0.65 12.21 0.35
CA PRO A 128 -0.09 11.97 1.67
C PRO A 128 -0.04 10.47 2.05
N THR A 129 -0.85 9.59 1.43
CA THR A 129 -0.80 8.15 1.72
C THR A 129 0.55 7.54 1.38
N ARG A 130 1.32 8.16 0.49
CA ARG A 130 2.69 7.74 0.15
C ARG A 130 3.61 7.68 1.40
N ALA A 131 3.31 8.42 2.49
CA ALA A 131 4.08 8.32 3.72
C ALA A 131 3.93 6.94 4.39
N PHE A 132 2.73 6.38 4.42
CA PHE A 132 2.49 5.01 4.90
C PHE A 132 3.20 3.99 4.01
N ARG A 133 3.17 4.21 2.70
CA ARG A 133 3.87 3.37 1.71
C ARG A 133 5.39 3.43 1.88
N ALA A 134 5.97 4.63 2.14
CA ALA A 134 7.39 4.79 2.42
C ALA A 134 7.82 3.93 3.61
N ILE A 135 7.08 3.99 4.72
CA ILE A 135 7.34 3.19 5.91
C ILE A 135 7.20 1.70 5.61
N ARG A 136 6.17 1.31 4.86
CA ARG A 136 5.98 -0.09 4.47
C ARG A 136 7.14 -0.62 3.64
N PHE A 137 7.62 0.12 2.64
CA PHE A 137 8.77 -0.28 1.83
C PHE A 137 10.09 -0.27 2.62
N GLU A 138 10.29 0.74 3.51
CA GLU A 138 11.42 0.76 4.44
C GLU A 138 11.53 -0.55 5.21
N GLN A 139 10.42 -1.00 5.80
CA GLN A 139 10.41 -2.20 6.63
C GLN A 139 10.42 -3.50 5.81
N ARG A 140 9.65 -3.56 4.73
CA ARG A 140 9.56 -4.75 3.86
C ARG A 140 10.91 -5.12 3.25
N PHE A 141 11.68 -4.14 2.79
CA PHE A 141 12.94 -4.36 2.09
C PHE A 141 14.18 -4.19 2.98
N GLY A 142 14.01 -3.78 4.23
CA GLY A 142 15.14 -3.42 5.10
C GLY A 142 15.91 -2.22 4.55
N PHE A 143 15.20 -1.26 3.97
CA PHE A 143 15.74 -0.02 3.41
C PHE A 143 15.67 1.10 4.45
N THR A 144 16.22 2.26 4.10
CA THR A 144 16.13 3.49 4.90
C THR A 144 15.43 4.58 4.08
N ILE A 145 14.49 5.30 4.68
CA ILE A 145 13.88 6.47 4.05
C ILE A 145 14.93 7.59 3.94
N GLY A 146 15.17 8.09 2.72
CA GLY A 146 16.17 9.13 2.48
C GLY A 146 15.87 10.43 3.25
N LYS A 147 16.91 11.15 3.70
CA LYS A 147 16.79 12.36 4.56
C LYS A 147 15.81 13.40 4.01
N LEU A 148 15.84 13.69 2.71
CA LEU A 148 14.89 14.62 2.10
C LEU A 148 13.46 14.10 2.20
N THR A 149 13.24 12.83 1.93
CA THR A 149 11.93 12.17 2.03
C THR A 149 11.40 12.22 3.47
N VAL A 150 12.25 11.96 4.48
CA VAL A 150 11.91 12.11 5.91
C VAL A 150 11.44 13.54 6.21
N ASN A 151 12.19 14.55 5.77
CA ASN A 151 11.82 15.96 5.99
C ASN A 151 10.48 16.31 5.32
N LEU A 152 10.23 15.78 4.13
CA LEU A 152 8.96 15.99 3.41
C LEU A 152 7.78 15.32 4.13
N ILE A 153 7.96 14.13 4.73
CA ILE A 153 6.92 13.49 5.57
C ILE A 153 6.62 14.37 6.78
N HIS A 154 7.64 14.82 7.52
CA HIS A 154 7.43 15.70 8.68
C HIS A 154 6.73 17.01 8.30
N ASN A 155 7.06 17.59 7.13
CA ASN A 155 6.38 18.77 6.64
C ASN A 155 4.90 18.48 6.32
N ALA A 156 4.59 17.36 5.68
CA ALA A 156 3.22 16.96 5.35
C ALA A 156 2.37 16.76 6.62
N VAL A 157 2.95 16.17 7.67
CA VAL A 157 2.29 16.04 9.00
C VAL A 157 2.05 17.42 9.61
N ARG A 158 3.07 18.28 9.66
CA ARG A 158 2.98 19.62 10.24
C ARG A 158 1.97 20.53 9.51
N MET A 159 1.82 20.36 8.20
CA MET A 159 0.87 21.11 7.36
C MET A 159 -0.52 20.46 7.30
N ASP A 160 -0.78 19.44 8.10
CA ASP A 160 -2.08 18.77 8.22
C ASP A 160 -2.63 18.19 6.91
N PHE A 161 -1.79 17.83 5.93
CA PHE A 161 -2.25 17.26 4.67
C PHE A 161 -3.02 15.95 4.85
N PHE A 162 -2.71 15.20 5.89
CA PHE A 162 -3.39 13.95 6.22
C PHE A 162 -4.86 14.14 6.63
N LYS A 163 -5.25 15.30 7.16
CA LYS A 163 -6.65 15.58 7.51
C LYS A 163 -7.59 15.64 6.30
N ARG A 164 -7.02 15.78 5.10
CA ARG A 164 -7.77 15.80 3.83
C ARG A 164 -7.99 14.39 3.25
N LEU A 165 -7.36 13.38 3.81
CA LEU A 165 -7.53 11.99 3.39
C LEU A 165 -8.85 11.43 3.92
N SER A 166 -9.56 10.67 3.08
CA SER A 166 -10.65 9.83 3.59
C SER A 166 -10.10 8.72 4.48
N GLY A 167 -10.83 8.37 5.53
CA GLY A 167 -10.45 7.26 6.40
C GLY A 167 -10.26 5.95 5.65
N LYS A 168 -11.02 5.72 4.58
CA LYS A 168 -10.86 4.58 3.69
C LYS A 168 -9.48 4.51 3.03
N ARG A 169 -8.92 5.64 2.59
CA ARG A 169 -7.56 5.70 2.02
C ARG A 169 -6.50 5.39 3.07
N VAL A 170 -6.63 5.99 4.27
CA VAL A 170 -5.73 5.70 5.40
C VAL A 170 -5.81 4.22 5.78
N PHE A 171 -7.02 3.67 5.91
CA PHE A 171 -7.22 2.26 6.25
C PHE A 171 -6.65 1.32 5.18
N SER A 172 -6.76 1.66 3.90
CA SER A 172 -6.17 0.86 2.82
C SER A 172 -4.68 0.64 3.02
N GLU A 173 -3.92 1.71 3.32
CA GLU A 173 -2.47 1.61 3.55
C GLU A 173 -2.15 0.94 4.89
N LEU A 174 -2.87 1.28 5.96
CA LEU A 174 -2.72 0.60 7.25
C LEU A 174 -2.93 -0.91 7.11
N ARG A 175 -3.97 -1.32 6.39
CA ARG A 175 -4.25 -2.73 6.12
C ARG A 175 -3.11 -3.42 5.39
N GLN A 176 -2.43 -2.74 4.45
CA GLN A 176 -1.26 -3.30 3.76
C GLN A 176 -0.07 -3.46 4.72
N ILE A 177 0.15 -2.50 5.62
CA ILE A 177 1.17 -2.61 6.68
C ILE A 177 0.86 -3.81 7.60
N LEU A 178 -0.40 -3.96 8.03
CA LEU A 178 -0.81 -5.06 8.93
C LEU A 178 -0.81 -6.45 8.24
N LYS A 179 -0.72 -6.50 6.91
CA LYS A 179 -0.52 -7.74 6.15
C LYS A 179 0.93 -8.20 6.07
N GLU A 180 1.89 -7.31 6.34
CA GLU A 180 3.30 -7.68 6.29
C GLU A 180 3.60 -8.83 7.29
N GLU A 181 4.67 -9.55 7.05
CA GLU A 181 5.08 -10.67 7.90
C GLU A 181 5.31 -10.22 9.35
N ASN A 182 5.94 -9.06 9.52
CA ASN A 182 6.17 -8.42 10.81
C ASN A 182 5.79 -6.95 10.78
N PRO A 183 4.56 -6.57 11.13
CA PRO A 183 4.11 -5.16 11.10
C PRO A 183 4.66 -4.33 12.26
N THR A 184 5.21 -4.94 13.32
CA THR A 184 5.64 -4.23 14.54
C THR A 184 6.61 -3.07 14.26
N PRO A 185 7.70 -3.24 13.49
CA PRO A 185 8.62 -2.13 13.22
C PRO A 185 7.95 -0.98 12.44
N ALA A 186 7.00 -1.30 11.54
CA ALA A 186 6.26 -0.28 10.80
C ALA A 186 5.33 0.52 11.73
N ILE A 187 4.69 -0.10 12.73
CA ILE A 187 3.87 0.60 13.72
C ILE A 187 4.74 1.53 14.58
N VAL A 188 5.92 1.09 15.01
CA VAL A 188 6.87 1.95 15.72
C VAL A 188 7.27 3.13 14.83
N ARG A 189 7.58 2.87 13.56
CA ARG A 189 7.99 3.90 12.61
C ARG A 189 6.88 4.91 12.29
N LEU A 190 5.60 4.46 12.24
CA LEU A 190 4.44 5.36 12.14
C LEU A 190 4.37 6.32 13.34
N ASN A 191 4.70 5.85 14.53
CA ASN A 191 4.74 6.70 15.73
C ASN A 191 5.85 7.75 15.63
N ASP A 192 7.05 7.41 15.15
CA ASP A 192 8.17 8.36 14.96
C ASP A 192 7.79 9.56 14.08
N PHE A 193 6.91 9.32 13.10
CA PHE A 193 6.37 10.35 12.21
C PHE A 193 5.06 10.99 12.70
N ASN A 194 4.55 10.64 13.90
CA ASN A 194 3.22 11.04 14.41
C ASN A 194 2.04 10.55 13.53
N LEU A 195 2.24 9.54 12.70
CA LEU A 195 1.21 9.01 11.81
C LEU A 195 0.22 8.07 12.50
N LEU A 196 0.52 7.57 13.71
CA LEU A 196 -0.48 6.86 14.53
C LEU A 196 -1.65 7.77 14.89
N LYS A 197 -1.39 9.05 15.18
CA LYS A 197 -2.43 10.04 15.46
C LYS A 197 -3.28 10.40 14.25
N VAL A 198 -2.75 10.21 13.02
CA VAL A 198 -3.52 10.29 11.77
C VAL A 198 -4.49 9.13 11.62
N ILE A 199 -4.10 7.94 12.10
CA ILE A 199 -4.99 6.77 12.12
C ILE A 199 -6.15 7.04 13.07
N HIS A 200 -5.87 7.37 14.32
CA HIS A 200 -6.86 7.85 15.28
C HIS A 200 -6.15 8.48 16.51
N PRO A 201 -6.66 9.61 17.05
CA PRO A 201 -6.03 10.29 18.20
C PRO A 201 -5.87 9.41 19.44
N SER A 202 -6.74 8.43 19.66
CA SER A 202 -6.69 7.52 20.81
C SER A 202 -5.69 6.37 20.66
N ILE A 203 -5.05 6.20 19.49
CA ILE A 203 -4.03 5.17 19.30
C ILE A 203 -2.69 5.71 19.74
N GLU A 204 -2.06 5.01 20.68
CA GLU A 204 -0.76 5.36 21.25
C GLU A 204 0.19 4.17 21.19
N LEU A 205 1.45 4.46 20.88
CA LEU A 205 2.51 3.46 20.98
C LEU A 205 2.88 3.30 22.45
N THR A 206 2.62 2.13 23.00
CA THR A 206 3.01 1.73 24.35
C THR A 206 3.84 0.44 24.29
N ASP A 207 4.65 0.18 25.31
CA ASP A 207 5.37 -1.10 25.42
C ASP A 207 4.41 -2.30 25.40
N SER A 208 3.23 -2.13 26.01
CA SER A 208 2.16 -3.14 25.97
C SER A 208 1.71 -3.43 24.55
N LEU A 209 1.52 -2.42 23.69
CA LEU A 209 1.14 -2.60 22.30
C LEU A 209 2.25 -3.32 21.51
N VAL A 210 3.52 -2.94 21.69
CA VAL A 210 4.66 -3.58 21.03
C VAL A 210 4.77 -5.06 21.46
N ASN A 211 4.62 -5.34 22.74
CA ASN A 211 4.62 -6.71 23.28
C ASN A 211 3.44 -7.53 22.74
N LEU A 212 2.26 -6.93 22.64
CA LEU A 212 1.07 -7.57 22.08
C LEU A 212 1.29 -7.94 20.61
N PHE A 213 1.83 -7.04 19.79
CA PHE A 213 2.15 -7.31 18.38
C PHE A 213 3.20 -8.42 18.23
N THR A 214 4.22 -8.39 19.09
CA THR A 214 5.27 -9.45 19.11
C THR A 214 4.67 -10.80 19.47
N SER A 215 3.78 -10.84 20.45
CA SER A 215 3.06 -12.07 20.86
C SER A 215 2.10 -12.53 19.78
N THR A 216 1.38 -11.61 19.15
CA THR A 216 0.50 -11.88 18.01
C THR A 216 1.25 -12.56 16.86
N LYS A 217 2.45 -12.06 16.53
CA LYS A 217 3.30 -12.71 15.50
C LYS A 217 3.59 -14.16 15.84
N LYS A 218 3.95 -14.45 17.11
CA LYS A 218 4.26 -15.81 17.56
C LYS A 218 3.03 -16.73 17.48
N VAL A 219 1.86 -16.22 17.91
CA VAL A 219 0.60 -16.98 17.87
C VAL A 219 0.17 -17.27 16.43
N ILE A 220 0.28 -16.27 15.53
CA ILE A 220 -0.02 -16.45 14.11
C ILE A 220 0.90 -17.51 13.51
N ALA A 221 2.21 -17.42 13.74
CA ALA A 221 3.18 -18.40 13.23
C ALA A 221 2.89 -19.82 13.76
N TRP A 222 2.52 -19.94 15.04
CA TRP A 222 2.10 -21.23 15.61
C TRP A 222 0.81 -21.75 14.96
N TYR A 223 -0.21 -20.89 14.78
CA TYR A 223 -1.48 -21.27 14.15
C TYR A 223 -1.27 -21.74 12.70
N ASP A 224 -0.43 -21.05 11.94
CA ASP A 224 -0.11 -21.42 10.56
C ASP A 224 0.54 -22.81 10.45
N LEU A 225 1.29 -23.23 11.49
CA LEU A 225 1.88 -24.57 11.58
C LEU A 225 0.86 -25.68 11.85
N LEU A 226 -0.35 -25.35 12.29
CA LEU A 226 -1.40 -26.34 12.52
C LEU A 226 -2.09 -26.80 11.24
N PHE A 227 -1.81 -26.18 10.09
CA PHE A 227 -2.38 -26.50 8.77
C PHE A 227 -3.91 -26.60 8.80
N MET A 228 -4.55 -25.72 9.58
CA MET A 228 -6.02 -25.69 9.69
C MET A 228 -6.63 -25.26 8.36
N GLU A 229 -7.75 -25.87 7.97
CA GLU A 229 -8.47 -25.51 6.73
C GLU A 229 -9.14 -24.12 6.81
N GLU A 230 -9.33 -23.59 8.01
CA GLU A 230 -10.00 -22.31 8.24
C GLU A 230 -9.07 -21.14 7.87
N SER A 231 -9.50 -20.36 6.88
CA SER A 231 -8.81 -19.13 6.50
C SER A 231 -9.13 -18.00 7.48
N TYR A 232 -8.12 -17.26 7.89
CA TYR A 232 -8.28 -16.08 8.75
C TYR A 232 -7.63 -14.84 8.11
N MET A 233 -8.08 -13.67 8.58
CA MET A 233 -7.53 -12.39 8.11
C MET A 233 -6.41 -11.93 9.03
N LYS A 234 -5.14 -12.26 8.72
CA LYS A 234 -3.96 -11.87 9.49
C LYS A 234 -3.97 -10.38 9.89
N TRP A 235 -4.26 -9.48 8.95
CA TRP A 235 -4.35 -8.05 9.22
C TRP A 235 -5.40 -7.70 10.27
N ALA A 236 -6.51 -8.44 10.32
CA ALA A 236 -7.59 -8.19 11.29
C ALA A 236 -7.17 -8.54 12.71
N VAL A 237 -6.36 -9.59 12.89
CA VAL A 237 -5.77 -9.94 14.18
C VAL A 237 -4.88 -8.83 14.70
N TYR A 238 -3.99 -8.30 13.85
CA TYR A 238 -3.16 -7.14 14.22
C TYR A 238 -3.98 -5.87 14.43
N PHE A 239 -5.05 -5.66 13.64
CA PHE A 239 -5.94 -4.52 13.86
C PHE A 239 -6.66 -4.58 15.21
N MET A 240 -7.12 -5.76 15.64
CA MET A 240 -7.66 -5.94 17.00
C MET A 240 -6.63 -5.63 18.08
N GLY A 241 -5.37 -5.99 17.86
CA GLY A 241 -4.26 -5.60 18.73
C GLY A 241 -4.07 -4.09 18.77
N LEU A 242 -4.12 -3.41 17.62
CA LEU A 242 -3.96 -1.95 17.52
C LEU A 242 -5.02 -1.18 18.32
N VAL A 243 -6.27 -1.66 18.31
CA VAL A 243 -7.39 -1.06 19.05
C VAL A 243 -7.62 -1.70 20.42
N HIS A 244 -6.69 -2.50 20.92
CA HIS A 244 -6.86 -3.28 22.14
C HIS A 244 -7.17 -2.44 23.37
N SER A 245 -6.51 -1.28 23.53
CA SER A 245 -6.71 -0.34 24.62
C SER A 245 -7.97 0.54 24.47
N CYS A 246 -8.54 0.60 23.25
CA CYS A 246 -9.73 1.40 22.98
C CYS A 246 -10.98 0.74 23.58
N ASP A 247 -11.86 1.58 24.14
CA ASP A 247 -13.21 1.14 24.53
C ASP A 247 -14.10 0.84 23.32
N MET A 248 -15.33 0.41 23.57
CA MET A 248 -16.26 0.06 22.49
C MET A 248 -16.65 1.27 21.65
N ALA A 249 -16.87 2.43 22.26
CA ALA A 249 -17.30 3.64 21.57
C ALA A 249 -16.19 4.14 20.64
N THR A 250 -14.96 4.26 21.14
CA THR A 250 -13.77 4.62 20.36
C THR A 250 -13.50 3.63 19.23
N THR A 251 -13.64 2.33 19.50
CA THR A 251 -13.47 1.31 18.46
C THR A 251 -14.51 1.44 17.34
N MET A 252 -15.77 1.74 17.70
CA MET A 252 -16.83 1.98 16.71
C MET A 252 -16.56 3.24 15.89
N ASP A 253 -16.06 4.31 16.51
CA ASP A 253 -15.67 5.55 15.81
C ASP A 253 -14.57 5.28 14.79
N ILE A 254 -13.50 4.59 15.19
CA ILE A 254 -12.42 4.16 14.26
C ILE A 254 -12.99 3.35 13.10
N CYS A 255 -13.85 2.37 13.38
CA CYS A 255 -14.47 1.54 12.34
C CYS A 255 -15.37 2.33 11.39
N GLN A 256 -16.03 3.37 11.90
CA GLN A 256 -16.88 4.27 11.11
C GLN A 256 -16.02 5.21 10.25
N GLN A 257 -15.01 5.82 10.81
CA GLN A 257 -14.03 6.66 10.09
C GLN A 257 -13.40 5.90 8.91
N PHE A 258 -13.09 4.62 9.10
CA PHE A 258 -12.50 3.76 8.06
C PHE A 258 -13.52 3.18 7.08
N GLU A 259 -14.81 3.49 7.22
CA GLU A 259 -15.90 2.98 6.37
C GLU A 259 -15.90 1.43 6.31
N LEU A 260 -15.61 0.76 7.42
CA LEU A 260 -15.58 -0.69 7.46
C LEU A 260 -16.97 -1.29 7.21
N THR A 261 -16.99 -2.50 6.65
CA THR A 261 -18.24 -3.24 6.44
C THR A 261 -18.97 -3.53 7.76
N PRO A 262 -20.30 -3.68 7.77
CA PRO A 262 -21.06 -3.99 8.98
C PRO A 262 -20.53 -5.22 9.73
N ARG A 263 -20.12 -6.26 9.00
CA ARG A 263 -19.53 -7.48 9.60
C ARG A 263 -18.23 -7.17 10.35
N LEU A 264 -17.30 -6.41 9.75
CA LEU A 264 -16.04 -6.04 10.40
C LEU A 264 -16.28 -5.13 11.61
N LYS A 265 -17.24 -4.20 11.52
CA LYS A 265 -17.63 -3.37 12.66
C LYS A 265 -18.10 -4.23 13.84
N THR A 266 -18.91 -5.25 13.59
CA THR A 266 -19.38 -6.19 14.61
C THR A 266 -18.24 -6.99 15.22
N ILE A 267 -17.34 -7.54 14.39
CA ILE A 267 -16.16 -8.31 14.84
C ILE A 267 -15.27 -7.44 15.75
N PHE A 268 -14.88 -6.26 15.30
CA PHE A 268 -13.92 -5.42 16.06
C PHE A 268 -14.52 -4.75 17.29
N SER A 269 -15.83 -4.60 17.37
CA SER A 269 -16.51 -4.03 18.53
C SER A 269 -17.15 -5.12 19.38
N LYS A 270 -18.38 -5.53 19.07
CA LYS A 270 -19.21 -6.41 19.90
C LYS A 270 -18.55 -7.77 20.21
N GLU A 271 -18.09 -8.48 19.18
CA GLU A 271 -17.52 -9.81 19.36
C GLU A 271 -16.19 -9.77 20.12
N ARG A 272 -15.32 -8.81 19.83
CA ARG A 272 -14.07 -8.59 20.58
C ARG A 272 -14.33 -8.36 22.06
N PHE A 273 -15.30 -7.51 22.42
CA PHE A 273 -15.61 -7.23 23.83
C PHE A 273 -16.29 -8.41 24.51
N ALA A 274 -17.15 -9.16 23.81
CA ALA A 274 -17.73 -10.40 24.34
C ALA A 274 -16.66 -11.45 24.62
N ALA A 275 -15.74 -11.68 23.67
CA ALA A 275 -14.60 -12.59 23.83
C ALA A 275 -13.72 -12.19 25.03
N LYS A 276 -13.37 -10.88 25.15
CA LYS A 276 -12.60 -10.39 26.30
C LYS A 276 -13.28 -10.67 27.62
N LYS A 277 -14.61 -10.47 27.71
CA LYS A 277 -15.39 -10.75 28.92
C LYS A 277 -15.37 -12.24 29.26
N SER A 278 -15.51 -13.13 28.27
CA SER A 278 -15.48 -14.57 28.47
C SER A 278 -14.11 -15.12 28.91
N LEU A 279 -13.02 -14.46 28.50
CA LEU A 279 -11.67 -14.84 28.93
C LEU A 279 -11.30 -14.38 30.35
N LEU A 280 -12.06 -13.44 30.91
CA LEU A 280 -11.86 -12.91 32.27
C LEU A 280 -12.81 -13.52 33.30
N ALA A 281 -13.81 -14.30 32.85
CA ALA A 281 -14.74 -15.04 33.68
C ALA A 281 -14.24 -16.48 33.97
#